data_d57d8777f789c7be0a438f462d9caf15
#
_entry.id   d57d8777f789c7be0a438f462d9caf15
#
_cell.length_a   1.000
_cell.length_b   1.000
_cell.length_c   1.000
_cell.angle_alpha   90.00
_cell.angle_beta   90.00
_cell.angle_gamma   90.00
#
_symmetry.space_group_name_H-M   'P 1'
#
loop_
_entity.id
_entity.type
_entity.pdbx_description
1 polymer ?
#
loop_
_entity_poly.entity_id
_entity_poly.type
_entity_poly.pdbx_seq_one_letter_code
_entity_poly.pdbx_strand_id
1 'polypeptide(L)'
;MKTVAVFALVNLASSLLMFGQGSDEQNTVLQTERDLAIAYLNSDADGIARGVMEDYTLTNSTGKITTRADDIDEAKKKDPKYEVFENHDMKVRVHLDTAVVTGQTHTKGLSGGKPFDSEFQFTDTFIKDGGRWRLLAGHVSKLPPKEK
;
A
#
# COMPACT_ATOMS: atom_id res chain seq x y z
N MET A 1 -7.38 -56.46 -35.58
CA MET A 1 -6.10 -56.25 -34.88
C MET A 1 -6.00 -54.78 -34.55
N LYS A 2 -6.22 -54.48 -33.32
CA LYS A 2 -5.40 -53.71 -32.35
C LYS A 2 -4.85 -52.38 -32.87
N THR A 3 -5.39 -51.30 -32.41
CA THR A 3 -4.63 -50.33 -31.66
C THR A 3 -5.55 -49.46 -30.81
N VAL A 4 -5.35 -49.60 -29.51
CA VAL A 4 -6.10 -48.92 -28.46
C VAL A 4 -5.50 -47.58 -28.19
N ALA A 5 -6.38 -46.65 -27.86
CA ALA A 5 -6.15 -45.29 -27.38
C ALA A 5 -5.16 -45.20 -26.20
N VAL A 6 -4.41 -44.11 -26.23
CA VAL A 6 -3.92 -43.45 -25.02
C VAL A 6 -3.92 -41.94 -25.32
N PHE A 7 -4.96 -41.23 -24.94
CA PHE A 7 -4.94 -39.78 -24.75
C PHE A 7 -6.03 -39.38 -23.77
N ALA A 8 -5.69 -39.45 -22.51
CA ALA A 8 -6.41 -38.69 -21.47
C ALA A 8 -5.55 -38.70 -20.20
N LEU A 9 -4.74 -37.66 -19.98
CA LEU A 9 -4.23 -37.28 -18.66
C LEU A 9 -3.20 -36.14 -18.80
N VAL A 10 -3.62 -34.98 -19.26
CA VAL A 10 -2.85 -33.75 -19.03
C VAL A 10 -3.87 -32.59 -19.03
N ASN A 11 -4.55 -32.32 -17.94
CA ASN A 11 -5.26 -31.04 -17.76
C ASN A 11 -5.77 -30.76 -16.34
N LEU A 12 -5.14 -31.32 -15.30
CA LEU A 12 -5.59 -31.04 -13.92
C LEU A 12 -4.56 -30.29 -13.09
N ALA A 13 -3.38 -30.00 -13.62
CA ALA A 13 -2.31 -29.30 -12.86
C ALA A 13 -2.30 -27.78 -13.01
N SER A 14 -2.99 -27.23 -14.03
CA SER A 14 -2.89 -25.78 -14.32
C SER A 14 -3.84 -24.91 -13.49
N SER A 15 -4.88 -25.46 -12.91
CA SER A 15 -5.87 -24.67 -12.14
C SER A 15 -5.47 -24.43 -10.67
N LEU A 16 -4.65 -25.30 -10.10
CA LEU A 16 -4.17 -25.12 -8.72
C LEU A 16 -3.09 -24.02 -8.59
N LEU A 17 -2.33 -23.76 -9.65
CA LEU A 17 -1.30 -22.72 -9.64
C LEU A 17 -1.87 -21.29 -9.68
N MET A 18 -3.07 -21.10 -10.25
CA MET A 18 -3.69 -19.77 -10.32
C MET A 18 -4.29 -19.29 -8.99
N PHE A 19 -4.75 -20.18 -8.12
CA PHE A 19 -5.27 -19.79 -6.81
C PHE A 19 -4.17 -19.41 -5.81
N GLY A 20 -2.98 -19.97 -5.92
CA GLY A 20 -1.82 -19.61 -5.10
C GLY A 20 -1.23 -18.25 -5.45
N GLN A 21 -1.15 -17.91 -6.73
CA GLN A 21 -0.57 -16.63 -7.18
C GLN A 21 -1.38 -15.41 -6.72
N GLY A 22 -2.70 -15.49 -6.69
CA GLY A 22 -3.55 -14.38 -6.24
C GLY A 22 -3.35 -14.03 -4.77
N SER A 23 -3.17 -15.02 -3.90
CA SER A 23 -2.91 -14.81 -2.46
C SER A 23 -1.51 -14.26 -2.22
N ASP A 24 -0.50 -14.70 -2.97
CA ASP A 24 0.88 -14.24 -2.84
C ASP A 24 1.03 -12.79 -3.28
N GLU A 25 0.39 -12.39 -4.39
CA GLU A 25 0.36 -11.00 -4.85
C GLU A 25 -0.34 -10.09 -3.83
N GLN A 26 -1.47 -10.51 -3.26
CA GLN A 26 -2.16 -9.76 -2.22
C GLN A 26 -1.28 -9.56 -0.98
N ASN A 27 -0.60 -10.60 -0.53
CA ASN A 27 0.32 -10.52 0.60
C ASN A 27 1.49 -9.59 0.31
N THR A 28 2.03 -9.62 -0.92
CA THR A 28 3.12 -8.74 -1.35
C THR A 28 2.70 -7.27 -1.34
N VAL A 29 1.51 -6.95 -1.85
CA VAL A 29 0.96 -5.57 -1.81
C VAL A 29 0.78 -5.11 -0.36
N LEU A 30 0.16 -5.94 0.50
CA LEU A 30 -0.02 -5.60 1.92
C LEU A 30 1.31 -5.44 2.66
N GLN A 31 2.35 -6.19 2.26
CA GLN A 31 3.67 -5.99 2.84
C GLN A 31 4.29 -4.67 2.37
N THR A 32 4.15 -4.31 1.09
CA THR A 32 4.60 -3.01 0.57
C THR A 32 3.92 -1.85 1.32
N GLU A 33 2.63 -1.96 1.60
CA GLU A 33 1.88 -0.97 2.39
C GLU A 33 2.44 -0.82 3.81
N ARG A 34 2.76 -1.94 4.48
CA ARG A 34 3.39 -1.91 5.82
C ARG A 34 4.80 -1.32 5.79
N ASP A 35 5.58 -1.66 4.77
CA ASP A 35 6.94 -1.15 4.62
C ASP A 35 6.95 0.36 4.40
N LEU A 36 5.97 0.90 3.65
CA LEU A 36 5.76 2.33 3.51
C LEU A 36 5.40 2.99 4.84
N ALA A 37 4.47 2.42 5.61
CA ALA A 37 4.12 2.94 6.94
C ALA A 37 5.35 3.00 7.87
N ILE A 38 6.22 1.99 7.83
CA ILE A 38 7.49 1.96 8.57
C ILE A 38 8.44 3.05 8.07
N ALA A 39 8.51 3.28 6.75
CA ALA A 39 9.35 4.33 6.17
C ALA A 39 8.89 5.74 6.62
N TYR A 40 7.59 6.01 6.63
CA TYR A 40 7.03 7.26 7.16
C TYR A 40 7.31 7.41 8.67
N LEU A 41 7.06 6.38 9.47
CA LEU A 41 7.34 6.38 10.91
C LEU A 41 8.79 6.75 11.23
N ASN A 42 9.73 6.22 10.43
CA ASN A 42 11.16 6.43 10.65
C ASN A 42 11.73 7.66 9.91
N SER A 43 10.90 8.42 9.18
CA SER A 43 11.35 9.50 8.30
C SER A 43 12.42 9.02 7.29
N ASP A 44 12.27 7.79 6.77
CA ASP A 44 13.16 7.17 5.78
C ASP A 44 12.81 7.67 4.37
N ALA A 45 13.42 8.79 3.98
CA ALA A 45 13.21 9.40 2.67
C ALA A 45 13.54 8.45 1.50
N ASP A 46 14.54 7.58 1.64
CA ASP A 46 14.92 6.62 0.61
C ASP A 46 13.92 5.45 0.54
N GLY A 47 13.40 5.00 1.69
CA GLY A 47 12.34 4.01 1.77
C GLY A 47 11.06 4.50 1.10
N ILE A 48 10.63 5.73 1.39
CA ILE A 48 9.49 6.39 0.73
C ILE A 48 9.75 6.47 -0.78
N ALA A 49 10.91 6.98 -1.19
CA ALA A 49 11.27 7.12 -2.60
C ALA A 49 11.22 5.80 -3.38
N ARG A 50 11.56 4.68 -2.75
CA ARG A 50 11.48 3.33 -3.37
C ARG A 50 10.06 2.77 -3.40
N GLY A 51 9.22 3.13 -2.43
CA GLY A 51 7.89 2.58 -2.25
C GLY A 51 6.80 3.27 -3.07
N VAL A 52 7.05 4.51 -3.53
CA VAL A 52 6.08 5.27 -4.34
C VAL A 52 6.56 5.44 -5.79
N MET A 53 5.63 5.64 -6.72
CA MET A 53 5.91 5.93 -8.14
C MET A 53 6.48 7.35 -8.31
N GLU A 54 7.14 7.61 -9.45
CA GLU A 54 7.69 8.95 -9.74
C GLU A 54 6.60 10.02 -9.84
N ASP A 55 5.44 9.66 -10.37
CA ASP A 55 4.25 10.50 -10.52
C ASP A 55 3.21 10.31 -9.41
N TYR A 56 3.63 9.76 -8.27
CA TYR A 56 2.78 9.56 -7.11
C TYR A 56 2.12 10.85 -6.63
N THR A 57 0.87 10.73 -6.19
CA THR A 57 0.13 11.79 -5.52
C THR A 57 -0.69 11.27 -4.35
N LEU A 58 -0.79 12.08 -3.31
CA LEU A 58 -1.70 11.87 -2.18
C LEU A 58 -2.69 13.02 -2.08
N THR A 59 -3.99 12.72 -2.07
CA THR A 59 -5.00 13.68 -1.63
C THR A 59 -5.20 13.52 -0.13
N ASN A 60 -4.79 14.52 0.63
CA ASN A 60 -4.92 14.50 2.08
C ASN A 60 -6.35 14.85 2.57
N SER A 61 -6.58 14.74 3.86
CA SER A 61 -7.90 14.96 4.48
C SER A 61 -8.43 16.40 4.39
N THR A 62 -7.62 17.34 3.93
CA THR A 62 -8.04 18.74 3.68
C THR A 62 -8.28 19.02 2.20
N GLY A 63 -8.11 18.00 1.33
CA GLY A 63 -8.21 18.12 -0.13
C GLY A 63 -6.95 18.64 -0.81
N LYS A 64 -5.85 18.88 -0.06
CA LYS A 64 -4.56 19.24 -0.65
C LYS A 64 -3.95 18.02 -1.31
N ILE A 65 -3.40 18.19 -2.50
CA ILE A 65 -2.61 17.15 -3.19
C ILE A 65 -1.15 17.37 -2.87
N THR A 66 -0.45 16.33 -2.40
CA THR A 66 0.99 16.27 -2.23
C THR A 66 1.59 15.28 -3.23
N THR A 67 2.88 15.39 -3.47
CA THR A 67 3.64 14.63 -4.45
C THR A 67 4.74 13.81 -3.78
N ARG A 68 5.36 12.90 -4.54
CA ARG A 68 6.56 12.17 -4.10
C ARG A 68 7.66 13.11 -3.56
N ALA A 69 7.87 14.24 -4.23
CA ALA A 69 8.88 15.21 -3.82
C ALA A 69 8.54 15.85 -2.48
N ASP A 70 7.26 16.15 -2.23
CA ASP A 70 6.79 16.72 -0.96
C ASP A 70 7.02 15.71 0.19
N ASP A 71 6.64 14.45 0.01
CA ASP A 71 6.78 13.40 1.04
C ASP A 71 8.26 13.12 1.37
N ILE A 72 9.13 13.10 0.35
CA ILE A 72 10.59 12.96 0.54
C ILE A 72 11.17 14.17 1.31
N ASP A 73 10.72 15.38 1.00
CA ASP A 73 11.18 16.60 1.66
C ASP A 73 10.70 16.66 3.12
N GLU A 74 9.46 16.30 3.40
CA GLU A 74 8.90 16.14 4.75
C GLU A 74 9.71 15.13 5.58
N ALA A 75 10.04 13.96 5.00
CA ALA A 75 10.85 12.96 5.68
C ALA A 75 12.27 13.47 5.98
N LYS A 76 12.93 14.17 5.03
CA LYS A 76 14.26 14.77 5.25
C LYS A 76 14.25 15.82 6.35
N LYS A 77 13.19 16.62 6.44
CA LYS A 77 12.99 17.64 7.46
C LYS A 77 12.53 17.06 8.79
N LYS A 78 12.06 15.80 8.80
CA LYS A 78 11.40 15.15 9.94
C LYS A 78 10.22 15.98 10.47
N ASP A 79 9.46 16.55 9.56
CA ASP A 79 8.26 17.33 9.83
C ASP A 79 7.18 16.99 8.78
N PRO A 80 6.16 16.21 9.14
CA PRO A 80 5.84 15.72 10.49
C PRO A 80 6.85 14.70 11.03
N LYS A 81 7.04 14.71 12.35
CA LYS A 81 7.76 13.67 13.09
C LYS A 81 6.75 12.72 13.72
N TYR A 82 6.66 11.53 13.17
CA TYR A 82 5.74 10.51 13.67
C TYR A 82 6.31 9.79 14.89
N GLU A 83 5.45 9.55 15.88
CA GLU A 83 5.64 8.62 17.01
C GLU A 83 4.88 7.33 16.78
N VAL A 84 3.76 7.40 16.04
CA VAL A 84 2.93 6.28 15.59
C VAL A 84 2.58 6.53 14.14
N PHE A 85 2.73 5.52 13.31
CA PHE A 85 2.19 5.42 11.96
C PHE A 85 1.81 3.94 11.74
N GLU A 86 0.56 3.60 11.97
CA GLU A 86 0.12 2.21 12.08
C GLU A 86 -1.11 1.96 11.21
N ASN A 87 -0.94 1.07 10.22
CA ASN A 87 -2.01 0.67 9.33
C ASN A 87 -2.71 -0.58 9.88
N HIS A 88 -4.03 -0.57 9.90
CA HIS A 88 -4.85 -1.68 10.36
C HIS A 88 -6.13 -1.85 9.51
N ASP A 89 -6.85 -2.95 9.73
CA ASP A 89 -8.09 -3.30 9.01
C ASP A 89 -7.97 -3.26 7.49
N MET A 90 -6.77 -3.59 6.99
CA MET A 90 -6.45 -3.54 5.57
C MET A 90 -7.15 -4.63 4.78
N LYS A 91 -7.69 -4.23 3.63
CA LYS A 91 -8.26 -5.11 2.59
C LYS A 91 -7.62 -4.79 1.26
N VAL A 92 -7.18 -5.81 0.53
CA VAL A 92 -6.54 -5.66 -0.77
C VAL A 92 -7.34 -6.36 -1.86
N ARG A 93 -7.38 -5.73 -3.02
CA ARG A 93 -7.91 -6.31 -4.27
C ARG A 93 -6.85 -6.12 -5.35
N VAL A 94 -6.43 -7.22 -5.95
CA VAL A 94 -5.46 -7.21 -7.06
C VAL A 94 -6.19 -7.49 -8.36
N HIS A 95 -5.90 -6.72 -9.39
CA HIS A 95 -6.42 -6.90 -10.74
C HIS A 95 -5.30 -6.62 -11.74
N LEU A 96 -4.75 -7.68 -12.33
CA LEU A 96 -3.56 -7.61 -13.18
C LEU A 96 -2.39 -6.94 -12.44
N ASP A 97 -1.81 -5.90 -13.03
CA ASP A 97 -0.71 -5.12 -12.46
C ASP A 97 -1.19 -3.91 -11.62
N THR A 98 -2.45 -3.93 -11.19
CA THR A 98 -3.04 -2.88 -10.33
C THR A 98 -3.59 -3.50 -9.06
N ALA A 99 -3.37 -2.85 -7.92
CA ALA A 99 -3.98 -3.23 -6.67
C ALA A 99 -4.58 -2.01 -5.95
N VAL A 100 -5.69 -2.24 -5.26
CA VAL A 100 -6.31 -1.24 -4.38
C VAL A 100 -6.30 -1.77 -2.97
N VAL A 101 -5.73 -1.01 -2.05
CA VAL A 101 -5.75 -1.26 -0.61
C VAL A 101 -6.65 -0.23 0.06
N THR A 102 -7.57 -0.71 0.87
CA THR A 102 -8.34 0.14 1.78
C THR A 102 -8.03 -0.28 3.20
N GLY A 103 -7.99 0.68 4.12
CA GLY A 103 -7.70 0.40 5.52
C GLY A 103 -7.84 1.65 6.37
N GLN A 104 -7.42 1.53 7.60
CA GLN A 104 -7.33 2.66 8.52
C GLN A 104 -5.87 2.87 8.92
N THR A 105 -5.49 4.10 9.20
CA THR A 105 -4.17 4.43 9.72
C THR A 105 -4.29 5.33 10.94
N HIS A 106 -3.66 4.92 12.02
CA HIS A 106 -3.46 5.74 13.21
C HIS A 106 -2.14 6.48 13.08
N THR A 107 -2.17 7.80 13.17
CA THR A 107 -0.97 8.62 13.18
C THR A 107 -0.92 9.51 14.41
N LYS A 108 0.24 9.58 15.04
CA LYS A 108 0.52 10.44 16.19
C LYS A 108 1.91 11.02 16.07
N GLY A 109 2.10 12.25 16.52
CA GLY A 109 3.42 12.89 16.46
C GLY A 109 3.36 14.39 16.61
N LEU A 110 4.33 15.07 15.99
CA LEU A 110 4.45 16.52 15.95
C LEU A 110 4.53 17.00 14.50
N SER A 111 3.82 18.08 14.17
CA SER A 111 3.96 18.78 12.89
C SER A 111 3.97 20.29 13.11
N GLY A 112 4.99 20.96 12.60
CA GLY A 112 5.23 22.39 12.90
C GLY A 112 5.34 22.65 14.41
N GLY A 113 5.86 21.70 15.18
CA GLY A 113 5.97 21.78 16.63
C GLY A 113 4.66 21.56 17.40
N LYS A 114 3.54 21.29 16.72
CA LYS A 114 2.23 21.04 17.34
C LYS A 114 1.93 19.53 17.39
N PRO A 115 1.46 18.99 18.52
CA PRO A 115 1.09 17.60 18.63
C PRO A 115 -0.17 17.30 17.81
N PHE A 116 -0.21 16.11 17.22
CA PHE A 116 -1.40 15.54 16.62
C PHE A 116 -1.57 14.08 17.03
N ASP A 117 -2.82 13.63 17.03
CA ASP A 117 -3.21 12.24 17.25
C ASP A 117 -4.52 12.04 16.46
N SER A 118 -4.49 11.22 15.42
CA SER A 118 -5.60 11.17 14.47
C SER A 118 -5.71 9.79 13.81
N GLU A 119 -6.96 9.43 13.52
CA GLU A 119 -7.32 8.23 12.77
C GLU A 119 -7.84 8.63 11.39
N PHE A 120 -7.42 7.89 10.36
CA PHE A 120 -7.83 8.12 8.98
C PHE A 120 -8.33 6.84 8.34
N GLN A 121 -9.27 6.97 7.43
CA GLN A 121 -9.59 5.96 6.42
C GLN A 121 -8.76 6.25 5.18
N PHE A 122 -8.11 5.24 4.60
CA PHE A 122 -7.35 5.42 3.37
C PHE A 122 -7.83 4.52 2.23
N THR A 123 -7.53 4.96 1.01
CA THR A 123 -7.65 4.18 -0.22
C THR A 123 -6.41 4.43 -1.06
N ASP A 124 -5.61 3.39 -1.24
CA ASP A 124 -4.34 3.45 -1.91
C ASP A 124 -4.34 2.57 -3.16
N THR A 125 -3.80 3.10 -4.25
CA THR A 125 -3.70 2.41 -5.55
C THR A 125 -2.25 2.13 -5.86
N PHE A 126 -1.93 0.84 -6.00
CA PHE A 126 -0.60 0.34 -6.33
C PHE A 126 -0.53 -0.10 -7.79
N ILE A 127 0.64 0.08 -8.39
CA ILE A 127 1.00 -0.45 -9.71
C ILE A 127 2.20 -1.35 -9.58
N LYS A 128 2.16 -2.49 -10.29
CA LYS A 128 3.32 -3.38 -10.41
C LYS A 128 4.19 -2.90 -11.56
N ASP A 129 5.35 -2.36 -11.23
CA ASP A 129 6.32 -1.83 -12.17
C ASP A 129 7.67 -2.48 -11.96
N GLY A 130 8.24 -3.05 -13.03
CA GLY A 130 9.50 -3.79 -12.97
C GLY A 130 9.46 -4.96 -11.97
N GLY A 131 8.31 -5.63 -11.82
CA GLY A 131 8.10 -6.75 -10.90
C GLY A 131 7.92 -6.35 -9.43
N ARG A 132 7.85 -5.06 -9.11
CA ARG A 132 7.63 -4.54 -7.75
C ARG A 132 6.35 -3.71 -7.67
N TRP A 133 5.62 -3.88 -6.59
CA TRP A 133 4.48 -3.03 -6.27
C TRP A 133 4.95 -1.68 -5.71
N ARG A 134 4.43 -0.58 -6.26
CA ARG A 134 4.68 0.78 -5.80
C ARG A 134 3.39 1.57 -5.75
N LEU A 135 3.27 2.45 -4.75
CA LEU A 135 2.09 3.29 -4.58
C LEU A 135 2.06 4.38 -5.65
N LEU A 136 0.97 4.44 -6.41
CA LEU A 136 0.74 5.44 -7.45
C LEU A 136 -0.11 6.60 -6.94
N ALA A 137 -1.18 6.30 -6.20
CA ALA A 137 -2.08 7.32 -5.70
C ALA A 137 -2.66 6.91 -4.35
N GLY A 138 -2.76 7.86 -3.44
CA GLY A 138 -3.39 7.70 -2.15
C GLY A 138 -4.47 8.75 -1.92
N HIS A 139 -5.45 8.40 -1.09
CA HIS A 139 -6.44 9.32 -0.55
C HIS A 139 -6.73 8.98 0.90
N VAL A 140 -6.71 9.99 1.76
CA VAL A 140 -7.04 9.83 3.18
C VAL A 140 -8.19 10.74 3.60
N SER A 141 -9.09 10.21 4.42
CA SER A 141 -10.18 10.96 5.07
C SER A 141 -10.04 10.82 6.57
N LYS A 142 -10.03 11.95 7.28
CA LYS A 142 -9.96 11.92 8.74
C LYS A 142 -11.24 11.34 9.33
N LEU A 143 -11.10 10.37 10.22
CA LEU A 143 -12.23 9.80 10.94
C LEU A 143 -12.60 10.69 12.14
N PRO A 144 -13.89 10.72 12.53
CA PRO A 144 -14.31 11.39 13.75
C PRO A 144 -13.66 10.72 14.96
N PRO A 145 -13.44 11.45 16.06
CA PRO A 145 -13.01 10.86 17.31
C PRO A 145 -13.96 9.73 17.73
N LYS A 146 -13.41 8.62 18.24
CA LYS A 146 -14.24 7.55 18.81
C LYS A 146 -15.06 8.13 19.99
N GLU A 147 -16.36 7.97 19.93
CA GLU A 147 -17.22 8.29 21.07
C GLU A 147 -16.80 7.42 22.28
N LYS A 148 -16.67 8.06 23.44
CA LYS A 148 -16.29 7.40 24.70
C LYS A 148 -17.47 6.69 25.32
#